data_7c6cda89d017f12198f571d8be1f3c90
#
_entry.id   7c6cda89d017f12198f571d8be1f3c90
#
_cell.length_a   1.000
_cell.length_b   1.000
_cell.length_c   1.000
_cell.angle_alpha   90.00
_cell.angle_beta   90.00
_cell.angle_gamma   90.00
#
_symmetry.space_group_name_H-M   'P 1'
#
loop_
_entity.id
_entity.type
_entity.pdbx_description
1 polymer ?
#
loop_
_entity_poly.entity_id
_entity_poly.type
_entity_poly.pdbx_seq_one_letter_code
_entity_poly.pdbx_strand_id
1 'polypeptide(L)' 'IESSNGAKASAILYSLVETAKANMINTFEYFNLLLTEIPQHMDD' A
#
# COMPACT_ATOMS: atom_id res chain seq x y z
N ILE A 1 30.82 -16.43 -1.12
CA ILE A 1 29.87 -15.64 -1.83
C ILE A 1 28.64 -15.35 -1.00
N GLU A 2 28.20 -14.18 -1.13
CA GLU A 2 27.11 -13.71 -0.31
C GLU A 2 25.73 -14.01 -0.90
N SER A 3 25.66 -14.82 -1.89
CA SER A 3 24.43 -15.00 -2.62
C SER A 3 23.27 -15.43 -1.73
N SER A 4 23.52 -16.31 -0.76
CA SER A 4 22.43 -16.80 0.07
C SER A 4 21.92 -15.68 0.97
N ASN A 5 22.81 -14.87 1.54
CA ASN A 5 22.39 -13.73 2.34
C ASN A 5 21.75 -12.65 1.48
N GLY A 6 22.33 -12.44 0.29
CA GLY A 6 21.76 -11.46 -0.62
C GLY A 6 20.37 -11.86 -1.07
N ALA A 7 20.17 -13.15 -1.34
CA ALA A 7 18.86 -13.62 -1.76
C ALA A 7 17.83 -13.43 -0.64
N LYS A 8 18.23 -13.70 0.60
CA LYS A 8 17.33 -13.51 1.71
C LYS A 8 16.98 -12.05 1.89
N ALA A 9 17.99 -11.18 1.81
CA ALA A 9 17.76 -9.76 1.95
C ALA A 9 16.83 -9.27 0.85
N SER A 10 17.06 -9.72 -0.37
CA SER A 10 16.20 -9.34 -1.48
C SER A 10 14.78 -9.81 -1.27
N ALA A 11 14.61 -11.03 -0.78
CA ALA A 11 13.27 -11.55 -0.54
C ALA A 11 12.55 -10.72 0.50
N ILE A 12 13.27 -10.32 1.54
CA ILE A 12 12.68 -9.50 2.58
C ILE A 12 12.26 -8.14 2.01
N LEU A 13 13.14 -7.56 1.20
CA LEU A 13 12.82 -6.26 0.60
C LEU A 13 11.62 -6.36 -0.33
N TYR A 14 11.56 -7.41 -1.12
CA TYR A 14 10.42 -7.60 -2.01
C TYR A 14 9.15 -7.79 -1.21
N SER A 15 9.22 -8.56 -0.12
CA SER A 15 8.05 -8.73 0.74
C SER A 15 7.59 -7.41 1.31
N LEU A 16 8.53 -6.59 1.73
CA LEU A 16 8.21 -5.28 2.28
C LEU A 16 7.53 -4.41 1.24
N VAL A 17 8.08 -4.41 0.03
CA VAL A 17 7.50 -3.62 -1.05
C VAL A 17 6.08 -4.09 -1.36
N GLU A 18 5.89 -5.40 -1.44
CA GLU A 18 4.55 -5.92 -1.73
C GLU A 18 3.56 -5.56 -0.63
N THR A 19 4.01 -5.64 0.62
CA THR A 19 3.14 -5.26 1.73
C THR A 19 2.80 -3.78 1.68
N ALA A 20 3.79 -2.95 1.37
CA ALA A 20 3.55 -1.51 1.28
C ALA A 20 2.57 -1.20 0.16
N LYS A 21 2.72 -1.87 -0.98
CA LYS A 21 1.80 -1.65 -2.10
C LYS A 21 0.38 -2.04 -1.72
N ALA A 22 0.23 -3.18 -1.04
CA ALA A 22 -1.11 -3.62 -0.64
C ALA A 22 -1.73 -2.61 0.32
N ASN A 23 -0.93 -2.09 1.24
CA ASN A 23 -1.43 -1.10 2.18
C ASN A 23 -1.83 0.19 1.48
N MET A 24 -1.06 0.60 0.50
CA MET A 24 -1.38 1.81 -0.25
C MET A 24 -2.67 1.65 -1.03
N ILE A 25 -2.87 0.49 -1.62
CA ILE A 25 -4.10 0.23 -2.36
C ILE A 25 -5.29 0.25 -1.40
N ASN A 26 -5.16 -0.38 -0.24
CA ASN A 26 -6.23 -0.36 0.75
C ASN A 26 -6.55 1.06 1.21
N THR A 27 -5.52 1.85 1.45
CA THR A 27 -5.70 3.23 1.88
C THR A 27 -6.40 4.04 0.79
N PHE A 28 -5.98 3.82 -0.44
CA PHE A 28 -6.56 4.54 -1.56
C PHE A 28 -8.04 4.19 -1.70
N GLU A 29 -8.37 2.93 -1.58
CA GLU A 29 -9.77 2.50 -1.66
C GLU A 29 -10.59 3.07 -0.53
N TYR A 30 -9.99 3.13 0.66
CA TYR A 30 -10.68 3.69 1.80
C TYR A 30 -11.00 5.17 1.57
N PHE A 31 -10.03 5.91 1.07
CA PHE A 31 -10.25 7.33 0.76
C PHE A 31 -11.30 7.49 -0.31
N ASN A 32 -11.26 6.64 -1.32
CA ASN A 32 -12.28 6.69 -2.36
C ASN A 32 -13.66 6.50 -1.78
N LEU A 33 -13.79 5.55 -0.88
CA LEU A 33 -15.06 5.29 -0.24
C LEU A 33 -15.50 6.51 0.58
N LEU A 34 -14.60 7.08 1.34
CA LEU A 34 -14.91 8.26 2.15
C LEU A 34 -15.38 9.40 1.28
N LEU A 35 -14.66 9.64 0.20
CA LEU A 35 -15.02 10.74 -0.70
C LEU A 35 -16.38 10.50 -1.35
N THR A 36 -16.68 9.25 -1.62
CA THR A 36 -17.96 8.90 -2.20
C THR A 36 -19.08 9.11 -1.21
N GLU A 37 -18.81 8.87 0.08
CA GLU A 37 -19.83 9.00 1.11
C GLU A 37 -20.06 10.44 1.54
N ILE A 38 -19.11 11.32 1.26
CA ILE A 38 -19.27 12.71 1.66
C ILE A 38 -20.38 13.35 0.82
N PRO A 39 -21.30 14.06 1.47
CA PRO A 39 -22.36 14.73 0.73
C PRO A 39 -21.82 15.72 -0.27
N GLN A 40 -22.44 15.76 -1.42
CA GLN A 40 -22.01 16.66 -2.49
C GLN A 40 -22.33 18.11 -2.19
N HIS A 41 -23.17 18.35 -1.21
CA HIS A 41 -23.64 19.71 -0.93
C HIS A 41 -23.04 20.31 0.31
N MET A 42 -22.00 19.70 0.82
CA MET A 42 -21.48 20.20 2.08
C MET A 42 -20.82 21.57 1.94
N ASP A 43 -20.52 21.95 0.75
CA ASP A 43 -19.90 23.26 0.50
C ASP A 43 -20.94 24.39 0.48
N ASP A 44 -22.17 24.05 0.53
CA ASP A 44 -23.21 25.05 0.57
C ASP A 44 -23.44 25.57 1.96
#